data_aa263851518f2583f32ef0ecd68523ff
#
_entry.id   aa263851518f2583f32ef0ecd68523ff
#
_cell.length_a   1.000
_cell.length_b   1.000
_cell.length_c   1.000
_cell.angle_alpha   90.00
_cell.angle_beta   90.00
_cell.angle_gamma   90.00
#
_symmetry.space_group_name_H-M   'P 1'
#
loop_
_entity.id
_entity.type
_entity.pdbx_description
1 polymer ?
#
loop_
_entity_poly.entity_id
_entity_poly.type
_entity_poly.pdbx_seq_one_letter_code
_entity_poly.pdbx_strand_id
1 'polypeptide(L)'
;MVRRQLLLLGAGILLIGTLAHVDRIFFKRNGSFSIRFLYSNLSPNPKWDLPKPTPEEDQRVSEALRQKFYYLAKGTHCYAFQSEDNQYVIKFHRYPSHMRIFSWINHPLSYRFSERRKKIKAHNFKRLDVNLTSYRDSDQFLKDETGVIFTHINRTDHLRKKVTLVDKTKAEYQISLDDVTFILQKKADLIYPTLDRLYSQRKLDEAKQVITHIILLITSCCQKGFIDEDPVLKRNYGLLEDRAIHIDVGDLIKNEKIRLPENYIPHVKEMTGDLRKQLEDLYPDLLEHYNETVNSL
;
A
#
# COMPACT_ATOMS: atom_id res chain seq x y z
N MET A 1 -5.90 36.63 -43.81
CA MET A 1 -6.48 35.34 -43.32
C MET A 1 -5.48 34.55 -42.51
N VAL A 2 -4.32 34.20 -43.01
CA VAL A 2 -3.28 33.36 -42.37
C VAL A 2 -2.83 33.90 -41.00
N ARG A 3 -2.56 35.21 -40.87
CA ARG A 3 -2.10 35.82 -39.61
C ARG A 3 -3.11 35.71 -38.46
N ARG A 4 -4.41 35.80 -38.75
CA ARG A 4 -5.49 35.63 -37.77
C ARG A 4 -5.62 34.17 -37.34
N GLN A 5 -5.42 33.23 -38.25
CA GLN A 5 -5.42 31.78 -37.91
C GLN A 5 -4.22 31.40 -37.06
N LEU A 6 -3.02 31.95 -37.32
CA LEU A 6 -1.83 31.74 -36.50
C LEU A 6 -1.99 32.30 -35.08
N LEU A 7 -2.62 33.47 -34.93
CA LEU A 7 -2.91 34.07 -33.63
C LEU A 7 -3.91 33.23 -32.83
N LEU A 8 -4.96 32.71 -33.47
CA LEU A 8 -5.93 31.83 -32.83
C LEU A 8 -5.30 30.50 -32.42
N LEU A 9 -4.42 29.92 -33.25
CA LEU A 9 -3.67 28.70 -32.90
C LEU A 9 -2.74 28.94 -31.71
N GLY A 10 -2.00 30.06 -31.71
CA GLY A 10 -1.13 30.44 -30.59
C GLY A 10 -1.90 30.64 -29.28
N ALA A 11 -3.05 31.33 -29.34
CA ALA A 11 -3.92 31.51 -28.18
C ALA A 11 -4.48 30.16 -27.66
N GLY A 12 -4.86 29.25 -28.56
CA GLY A 12 -5.31 27.92 -28.21
C GLY A 12 -4.22 27.08 -27.48
N ILE A 13 -3.00 27.12 -28.02
CA ILE A 13 -1.85 26.42 -27.39
C ILE A 13 -1.56 27.01 -26.00
N LEU A 14 -1.57 28.32 -25.85
CA LEU A 14 -1.35 29.01 -24.59
C LEU A 14 -2.44 28.65 -23.58
N LEU A 15 -3.69 28.63 -23.96
CA LEU A 15 -4.82 28.23 -23.12
C LEU A 15 -4.68 26.77 -22.64
N ILE A 16 -4.37 25.85 -23.55
CA ILE A 16 -4.15 24.44 -23.22
C ILE A 16 -2.98 24.31 -22.26
N GLY A 17 -1.87 25.00 -22.48
CA GLY A 17 -0.70 25.00 -21.60
C GLY A 17 -1.03 25.53 -20.21
N THR A 18 -1.80 26.62 -20.13
CA THR A 18 -2.24 27.20 -18.86
C THR A 18 -3.16 26.23 -18.08
N LEU A 19 -4.16 25.65 -18.76
CA LEU A 19 -5.06 24.67 -18.16
C LEU A 19 -4.30 23.43 -17.65
N ALA A 20 -3.36 22.92 -18.44
CA ALA A 20 -2.53 21.78 -18.01
C ALA A 20 -1.63 22.14 -16.80
N HIS A 21 -1.14 23.37 -16.74
CA HIS A 21 -0.34 23.86 -15.60
C HIS A 21 -1.19 23.97 -14.34
N VAL A 22 -2.38 24.54 -14.44
CA VAL A 22 -3.35 24.66 -13.35
C VAL A 22 -3.75 23.28 -12.84
N ASP A 23 -4.13 22.34 -13.74
CA ASP A 23 -4.45 20.95 -13.39
C ASP A 23 -3.29 20.28 -12.62
N ARG A 24 -2.04 20.50 -13.06
CA ARG A 24 -0.85 19.98 -12.38
C ARG A 24 -0.67 20.55 -10.97
N ILE A 25 -0.95 21.85 -10.77
CA ILE A 25 -0.88 22.47 -9.43
C ILE A 25 -1.95 21.87 -8.52
N PHE A 26 -3.19 21.78 -8.98
CA PHE A 26 -4.28 21.15 -8.23
C PHE A 26 -3.97 19.70 -7.90
N PHE A 27 -3.49 18.92 -8.86
CA PHE A 27 -3.09 17.54 -8.65
C PHE A 27 -2.02 17.39 -7.55
N LYS A 28 -0.99 18.26 -7.54
CA LYS A 28 0.04 18.27 -6.49
C LYS A 28 -0.54 18.65 -5.12
N ARG A 29 -1.39 19.69 -5.06
CA ARG A 29 -2.06 20.12 -3.83
C ARG A 29 -2.94 19.05 -3.24
N ASN A 30 -3.59 18.26 -4.09
CA ASN A 30 -4.40 17.11 -3.70
C ASN A 30 -3.58 15.84 -3.38
N GLY A 31 -2.33 15.98 -2.94
CA GLY A 31 -1.47 14.83 -2.62
C GLY A 31 -1.19 13.93 -3.81
N SER A 32 -1.32 14.45 -5.02
CA SER A 32 -1.23 13.70 -6.28
C SER A 32 -2.29 12.58 -6.39
N PHE A 33 -3.42 12.74 -5.70
CA PHE A 33 -4.57 11.87 -5.85
C PHE A 33 -5.37 12.22 -7.10
N SER A 34 -5.84 11.18 -7.78
CA SER A 34 -6.86 11.30 -8.81
C SER A 34 -7.64 10.00 -8.89
N ILE A 35 -8.97 10.10 -8.80
CA ILE A 35 -9.89 8.97 -8.89
C ILE A 35 -9.66 8.12 -10.16
N ARG A 36 -9.26 8.75 -11.27
CA ARG A 36 -8.95 8.05 -12.55
C ARG A 36 -7.85 7.00 -12.42
N PHE A 37 -7.03 7.07 -11.38
CA PHE A 37 -5.92 6.15 -11.18
C PHE A 37 -6.33 4.85 -10.49
N LEU A 38 -7.56 4.80 -9.95
CA LEU A 38 -8.11 3.63 -9.28
C LEU A 38 -8.68 2.61 -10.27
N TYR A 39 -9.10 3.05 -11.46
CA TYR A 39 -9.78 2.22 -12.44
C TYR A 39 -8.82 1.69 -13.49
N SER A 40 -8.94 0.40 -13.81
CA SER A 40 -8.15 -0.26 -14.83
C SER A 40 -9.01 -0.82 -15.95
N ASN A 41 -8.40 -1.04 -17.11
CA ASN A 41 -8.97 -1.77 -18.25
C ASN A 41 -8.53 -3.24 -18.28
N LEU A 42 -7.93 -3.74 -17.18
CA LEU A 42 -7.50 -5.13 -17.10
C LEU A 42 -8.70 -6.05 -17.01
N SER A 43 -8.61 -7.16 -17.72
CA SER A 43 -9.56 -8.27 -17.56
C SER A 43 -9.30 -8.99 -16.23
N PRO A 44 -10.34 -9.53 -15.58
CA PRO A 44 -10.17 -10.41 -14.43
C PRO A 44 -9.19 -11.54 -14.73
N ASN A 45 -8.35 -11.87 -13.75
CA ASN A 45 -7.36 -12.93 -13.87
C ASN A 45 -7.56 -13.95 -12.74
N PRO A 46 -7.87 -15.22 -13.05
CA PRO A 46 -8.08 -16.26 -12.03
C PRO A 46 -6.91 -16.44 -11.06
N LYS A 47 -5.69 -16.06 -11.46
CA LYS A 47 -4.51 -16.09 -10.58
C LYS A 47 -4.70 -15.25 -9.32
N TRP A 48 -5.50 -14.17 -9.39
CA TRP A 48 -5.72 -13.23 -8.30
C TRP A 48 -7.10 -13.40 -7.64
N ASP A 49 -7.81 -14.49 -7.97
CA ASP A 49 -9.09 -14.75 -7.35
C ASP A 49 -8.92 -15.06 -5.85
N LEU A 50 -9.84 -14.55 -5.09
CA LEU A 50 -9.97 -14.78 -3.66
C LEU A 50 -11.27 -15.54 -3.38
N PRO A 51 -11.31 -16.36 -2.33
CA PRO A 51 -12.55 -16.98 -1.91
C PRO A 51 -13.58 -15.90 -1.56
N LYS A 52 -14.86 -16.23 -1.72
CA LYS A 52 -15.93 -15.33 -1.27
C LYS A 52 -15.83 -15.16 0.26
N PRO A 53 -16.06 -13.96 0.77
CA PRO A 53 -16.06 -13.73 2.20
C PRO A 53 -17.13 -14.56 2.90
N THR A 54 -16.88 -14.99 4.12
CA THR A 54 -17.91 -15.57 4.96
C THR A 54 -18.96 -14.48 5.32
N PRO A 55 -20.18 -14.86 5.75
CA PRO A 55 -21.18 -13.88 6.19
C PRO A 55 -20.65 -12.96 7.30
N GLU A 56 -19.86 -13.48 8.23
CA GLU A 56 -19.24 -12.73 9.33
C GLU A 56 -18.17 -11.75 8.82
N GLU A 57 -17.35 -12.17 7.86
CA GLU A 57 -16.39 -11.29 7.21
C GLU A 57 -17.09 -10.19 6.43
N ASP A 58 -18.15 -10.53 5.66
CA ASP A 58 -18.91 -9.56 4.88
C ASP A 58 -19.61 -8.53 5.79
N GLN A 59 -20.12 -8.96 6.95
CA GLN A 59 -20.70 -8.07 7.95
C GLN A 59 -19.66 -7.10 8.50
N ARG A 60 -18.48 -7.60 8.93
CA ARG A 60 -17.37 -6.76 9.44
C ARG A 60 -16.91 -5.74 8.41
N VAL A 61 -16.77 -6.17 7.16
CA VAL A 61 -16.39 -5.28 6.04
C VAL A 61 -17.48 -4.23 5.84
N SER A 62 -18.75 -4.63 5.84
CA SER A 62 -19.88 -3.70 5.68
C SER A 62 -19.93 -2.66 6.79
N GLU A 63 -19.68 -3.04 8.03
CA GLU A 63 -19.63 -2.13 9.18
C GLU A 63 -18.47 -1.13 9.04
N ALA A 64 -17.26 -1.60 8.73
CA ALA A 64 -16.10 -0.74 8.53
C ALA A 64 -16.30 0.29 7.40
N LEU A 65 -17.04 -0.08 6.35
CA LEU A 65 -17.25 0.77 5.17
C LEU A 65 -18.45 1.77 5.32
N ARG A 66 -19.19 1.76 6.41
CA ARG A 66 -20.36 2.67 6.62
C ARG A 66 -19.98 4.13 6.88
N GLN A 67 -18.72 4.45 6.91
CA GLN A 67 -18.17 5.76 7.25
C GLN A 67 -17.38 6.36 6.08
N LYS A 68 -17.01 7.65 6.22
CA LYS A 68 -16.13 8.30 5.25
C LYS A 68 -14.67 7.89 5.49
N PHE A 69 -13.91 7.90 4.40
CA PHE A 69 -12.48 7.66 4.43
C PHE A 69 -11.72 8.87 3.92
N TYR A 70 -10.82 9.39 4.72
CA TYR A 70 -10.07 10.62 4.48
C TYR A 70 -8.68 10.30 3.93
N TYR A 71 -8.24 11.05 2.93
CA TYR A 71 -6.93 10.87 2.34
C TYR A 71 -5.83 10.90 3.40
N LEU A 72 -5.07 9.82 3.49
CA LEU A 72 -3.96 9.66 4.43
C LEU A 72 -2.62 9.86 3.73
N ALA A 73 -2.34 9.06 2.71
CA ALA A 73 -1.04 9.04 2.06
C ALA A 73 -1.12 8.51 0.62
N LYS A 74 -0.04 8.77 -0.12
CA LYS A 74 0.24 8.15 -1.41
C LYS A 74 1.51 7.32 -1.30
N GLY A 75 1.38 6.02 -1.53
CA GLY A 75 2.49 5.12 -1.73
C GLY A 75 2.95 5.06 -3.19
N THR A 76 3.90 4.18 -3.46
CA THR A 76 4.38 3.91 -4.82
C THR A 76 3.26 3.31 -5.68
N HIS A 77 2.53 2.35 -5.13
CA HIS A 77 1.53 1.55 -5.85
C HIS A 77 0.10 1.74 -5.36
N CYS A 78 -0.14 2.52 -4.31
CA CYS A 78 -1.46 2.72 -3.74
C CYS A 78 -1.74 4.16 -3.29
N TYR A 79 -3.03 4.44 -3.07
CA TYR A 79 -3.51 5.54 -2.25
C TYR A 79 -4.13 4.98 -0.99
N ALA A 80 -3.75 5.51 0.15
CA ALA A 80 -4.29 5.13 1.45
C ALA A 80 -5.25 6.20 1.96
N PHE A 81 -6.39 5.76 2.48
CA PHE A 81 -7.39 6.59 3.13
C PHE A 81 -7.71 6.00 4.49
N GLN A 82 -7.79 6.85 5.50
CA GLN A 82 -8.10 6.49 6.88
C GLN A 82 -9.59 6.67 7.14
N SER A 83 -10.20 5.72 7.84
CA SER A 83 -11.59 5.80 8.29
C SER A 83 -11.80 6.95 9.28
N GLU A 84 -13.04 7.45 9.34
CA GLU A 84 -13.42 8.55 10.22
C GLU A 84 -13.21 8.23 11.71
N ASP A 85 -13.45 6.99 12.12
CA ASP A 85 -13.23 6.48 13.48
C ASP A 85 -11.77 6.13 13.79
N ASN A 86 -10.85 6.31 12.84
CA ASN A 86 -9.43 5.99 12.95
C ASN A 86 -9.09 4.50 13.18
N GLN A 87 -10.04 3.58 12.94
CA GLN A 87 -9.80 2.14 13.16
C GLN A 87 -9.28 1.42 11.93
N TYR A 88 -9.51 1.98 10.73
CA TYR A 88 -9.25 1.30 9.46
C TYR A 88 -8.47 2.17 8.49
N VAL A 89 -7.76 1.51 7.58
CA VAL A 89 -7.17 2.10 6.39
C VAL A 89 -7.64 1.32 5.18
N ILE A 90 -8.21 2.01 4.18
CA ILE A 90 -8.48 1.43 2.87
C ILE A 90 -7.40 1.88 1.89
N LYS A 91 -6.80 0.94 1.18
CA LYS A 91 -5.73 1.19 0.20
C LYS A 91 -6.19 0.79 -1.17
N PHE A 92 -6.25 1.74 -2.08
CA PHE A 92 -6.60 1.50 -3.47
C PHE A 92 -5.36 1.37 -4.33
N HIS A 93 -5.30 0.32 -5.14
CA HIS A 93 -4.21 0.17 -6.10
C HIS A 93 -4.22 1.30 -7.13
N ARG A 94 -3.04 1.83 -7.43
CA ARG A 94 -2.84 2.93 -8.38
C ARG A 94 -2.26 2.42 -9.69
N TYR A 95 -3.10 2.33 -10.71
CA TYR A 95 -2.70 1.79 -12.00
C TYR A 95 -1.80 2.72 -12.81
N PRO A 96 -0.77 2.21 -13.50
CA PRO A 96 -0.01 2.95 -14.49
C PRO A 96 -0.90 3.48 -15.62
N SER A 97 -0.50 4.58 -16.25
CA SER A 97 -1.32 5.29 -17.24
C SER A 97 -1.85 4.41 -18.39
N HIS A 98 -1.05 3.47 -18.87
CA HIS A 98 -1.43 2.58 -19.99
C HIS A 98 -2.40 1.45 -19.60
N MET A 99 -2.64 1.25 -18.30
CA MET A 99 -3.58 0.27 -17.76
C MET A 99 -4.89 0.89 -17.28
N ARG A 100 -5.05 2.22 -17.41
CA ARG A 100 -6.26 2.94 -16.99
C ARG A 100 -7.32 2.93 -18.07
N ILE A 101 -8.59 2.98 -17.66
CA ILE A 101 -9.74 3.08 -18.59
C ILE A 101 -9.62 4.31 -19.49
N PHE A 102 -9.16 5.43 -18.93
CA PHE A 102 -9.00 6.70 -19.65
C PHE A 102 -7.53 6.97 -19.98
N SER A 103 -6.94 6.20 -20.88
CA SER A 103 -5.56 6.42 -21.32
C SER A 103 -5.50 7.08 -22.70
N TRP A 104 -5.04 8.32 -22.77
CA TRP A 104 -4.75 9.03 -24.03
C TRP A 104 -3.48 8.51 -24.73
N ILE A 105 -2.70 7.64 -24.09
CA ILE A 105 -1.38 7.19 -24.55
C ILE A 105 -1.47 6.08 -25.62
N ASN A 106 -2.64 5.56 -25.88
CA ASN A 106 -2.84 4.54 -26.93
C ASN A 106 -2.95 5.12 -28.35
N HIS A 107 -2.55 6.40 -28.55
CA HIS A 107 -2.64 7.04 -29.87
C HIS A 107 -1.61 6.46 -30.86
N PRO A 108 -2.00 6.17 -32.13
CA PRO A 108 -1.16 5.47 -33.13
C PRO A 108 0.07 6.26 -33.61
N LEU A 109 0.17 7.55 -33.36
CA LEU A 109 1.27 8.44 -33.81
C LEU A 109 2.67 8.12 -33.23
N SER A 110 2.80 7.08 -32.41
CA SER A 110 4.04 6.80 -31.70
C SER A 110 4.74 5.50 -32.11
N TYR A 111 4.62 5.10 -33.36
CA TYR A 111 5.25 3.89 -33.91
C TYR A 111 6.78 3.82 -33.69
N ARG A 112 7.42 4.97 -33.64
CA ARG A 112 8.88 5.12 -33.43
C ARG A 112 9.39 4.71 -32.03
N PHE A 113 8.50 4.46 -31.06
CA PHE A 113 8.83 4.09 -29.69
C PHE A 113 8.27 2.71 -29.26
N SER A 114 7.92 1.85 -30.22
CA SER A 114 7.21 0.61 -29.97
C SER A 114 7.94 -0.35 -29.03
N GLU A 115 9.23 -0.58 -29.22
CA GLU A 115 10.02 -1.52 -28.43
C GLU A 115 10.26 -1.03 -26.99
N ARG A 116 10.60 0.24 -26.80
CA ARG A 116 10.75 0.83 -25.45
C ARG A 116 9.44 0.77 -24.68
N ARG A 117 8.31 1.01 -25.37
CA ARG A 117 6.97 0.92 -24.77
C ARG A 117 6.60 -0.49 -24.39
N LYS A 118 6.89 -1.49 -25.23
CA LYS A 118 6.68 -2.89 -24.91
C LYS A 118 7.44 -3.29 -23.64
N LYS A 119 8.73 -2.91 -23.54
CA LYS A 119 9.55 -3.16 -22.33
C LYS A 119 8.95 -2.50 -21.08
N ILE A 120 8.53 -1.24 -21.16
CA ILE A 120 7.90 -0.53 -20.05
C ILE A 120 6.57 -1.20 -19.65
N LYS A 121 5.73 -1.58 -20.61
CA LYS A 121 4.47 -2.27 -20.34
C LYS A 121 4.71 -3.63 -19.68
N ALA A 122 5.67 -4.41 -20.17
CA ALA A 122 6.03 -5.71 -19.61
C ALA A 122 6.59 -5.56 -18.16
N HIS A 123 7.48 -4.60 -17.93
CA HIS A 123 7.99 -4.31 -16.60
C HIS A 123 6.87 -3.91 -15.63
N ASN A 124 5.99 -2.98 -16.02
CA ASN A 124 4.87 -2.55 -15.19
C ASN A 124 3.88 -3.68 -14.92
N PHE A 125 3.64 -4.56 -15.91
CA PHE A 125 2.79 -5.72 -15.71
C PHE A 125 3.41 -6.72 -14.72
N LYS A 126 4.72 -6.97 -14.82
CA LYS A 126 5.44 -7.83 -13.87
C LYS A 126 5.34 -7.29 -12.43
N ARG A 127 5.54 -5.98 -12.24
CA ARG A 127 5.39 -5.35 -10.91
C ARG A 127 3.95 -5.42 -10.40
N LEU A 128 2.97 -5.16 -11.28
CA LEU A 128 1.56 -5.30 -10.93
C LEU A 128 1.25 -6.74 -10.49
N ASP A 129 1.71 -7.74 -11.23
CA ASP A 129 1.50 -9.15 -10.92
C ASP A 129 2.09 -9.53 -9.56
N VAL A 130 3.28 -9.04 -9.22
CA VAL A 130 3.88 -9.20 -7.89
C VAL A 130 3.00 -8.57 -6.82
N ASN A 131 2.60 -7.31 -6.97
CA ASN A 131 1.79 -6.63 -5.97
C ASN A 131 0.42 -7.30 -5.77
N LEU A 132 -0.29 -7.64 -6.85
CA LEU A 132 -1.62 -8.27 -6.74
C LEU A 132 -1.54 -9.69 -6.18
N THR A 133 -0.47 -10.43 -6.50
CA THR A 133 -0.19 -11.74 -5.90
C THR A 133 0.09 -11.60 -4.41
N SER A 134 0.89 -10.62 -4.02
CA SER A 134 1.17 -10.31 -2.62
C SER A 134 -0.11 -9.92 -1.84
N TYR A 135 -1.00 -9.13 -2.44
CA TYR A 135 -2.31 -8.80 -1.86
C TYR A 135 -3.16 -10.04 -1.60
N ARG A 136 -3.26 -10.93 -2.61
CA ARG A 136 -3.95 -12.22 -2.46
C ARG A 136 -3.35 -13.07 -1.35
N ASP A 137 -2.03 -13.22 -1.36
CA ASP A 137 -1.32 -14.07 -0.40
C ASP A 137 -1.41 -13.50 1.01
N SER A 138 -1.40 -12.18 1.18
CA SER A 138 -1.61 -11.52 2.47
C SER A 138 -3.01 -11.79 3.04
N ASP A 139 -4.03 -11.77 2.20
CA ASP A 139 -5.40 -12.11 2.61
C ASP A 139 -5.53 -13.60 3.00
N GLN A 140 -4.91 -14.49 2.22
CA GLN A 140 -5.07 -15.94 2.43
C GLN A 140 -4.21 -16.50 3.55
N PHE A 141 -3.00 -15.98 3.76
CA PHE A 141 -1.99 -16.63 4.61
C PHE A 141 -1.46 -15.74 5.74
N LEU A 142 -1.59 -14.42 5.63
CA LEU A 142 -0.92 -13.46 6.51
C LEU A 142 -1.89 -12.43 7.13
N LYS A 143 -3.18 -12.77 7.32
CA LYS A 143 -4.17 -11.83 7.90
C LYS A 143 -3.73 -11.31 9.27
N ASP A 144 -3.15 -12.15 10.10
CA ASP A 144 -2.68 -11.77 11.43
C ASP A 144 -1.44 -10.89 11.36
N GLU A 145 -0.49 -11.23 10.48
CA GLU A 145 0.76 -10.49 10.29
C GLU A 145 0.57 -9.14 9.58
N THR A 146 -0.53 -8.99 8.86
CA THR A 146 -0.77 -7.78 8.06
C THR A 146 -1.94 -6.93 8.58
N GLY A 147 -2.79 -7.48 9.44
CA GLY A 147 -4.03 -6.82 9.85
C GLY A 147 -5.03 -6.62 8.72
N VAL A 148 -4.88 -7.32 7.60
CA VAL A 148 -5.81 -7.31 6.47
C VAL A 148 -7.14 -7.91 6.91
N ILE A 149 -8.22 -7.17 6.66
CA ILE A 149 -9.58 -7.58 6.94
C ILE A 149 -10.21 -8.14 5.67
N PHE A 150 -9.95 -7.47 4.55
CA PHE A 150 -10.55 -7.83 3.27
C PHE A 150 -9.71 -7.31 2.11
N THR A 151 -9.63 -8.11 1.06
CA THR A 151 -8.96 -7.76 -0.19
C THR A 151 -9.90 -7.99 -1.37
N HIS A 152 -9.94 -7.04 -2.29
CA HIS A 152 -10.64 -7.15 -3.55
C HIS A 152 -9.71 -6.81 -4.70
N ILE A 153 -9.50 -7.75 -5.62
CA ILE A 153 -8.50 -7.59 -6.69
C ILE A 153 -9.17 -7.49 -8.06
N ASN A 154 -9.84 -8.55 -8.49
CA ASN A 154 -10.56 -8.58 -9.74
C ASN A 154 -11.86 -7.76 -9.67
N ARG A 155 -12.26 -7.14 -10.78
CA ARG A 155 -13.59 -6.52 -10.86
C ARG A 155 -14.67 -7.57 -10.73
N THR A 156 -15.73 -7.24 -9.99
CA THR A 156 -16.89 -8.10 -9.72
C THR A 156 -18.19 -7.34 -9.95
N ASP A 157 -19.31 -7.97 -9.63
CA ASP A 157 -20.66 -7.39 -9.67
C ASP A 157 -21.49 -7.77 -8.44
N HIS A 158 -20.85 -8.43 -7.48
CA HIS A 158 -21.51 -9.06 -6.34
C HIS A 158 -21.27 -8.37 -5.00
N LEU A 159 -20.21 -7.57 -4.85
CA LEU A 159 -19.95 -6.82 -3.60
C LEU A 159 -21.06 -5.83 -3.34
N ARG A 160 -21.49 -5.09 -4.36
CA ARG A 160 -22.56 -4.07 -4.32
C ARG A 160 -22.40 -3.05 -3.20
N LYS A 161 -21.14 -2.78 -2.83
CA LYS A 161 -20.76 -1.84 -1.78
C LYS A 161 -20.16 -0.58 -2.39
N LYS A 162 -20.40 0.55 -1.73
CA LYS A 162 -19.80 1.84 -2.07
C LYS A 162 -19.08 2.40 -0.86
N VAL A 163 -18.06 3.19 -1.09
CA VAL A 163 -17.35 3.95 -0.06
C VAL A 163 -17.26 5.42 -0.44
N THR A 164 -17.33 6.31 0.53
CA THR A 164 -17.12 7.75 0.33
C THR A 164 -15.68 8.10 0.70
N LEU A 165 -14.91 8.56 -0.29
CA LEU A 165 -13.55 9.05 -0.11
C LEU A 165 -13.56 10.58 -0.06
N VAL A 166 -12.81 11.15 0.88
CA VAL A 166 -12.60 12.59 1.03
C VAL A 166 -11.13 12.88 0.74
N ASP A 167 -10.85 13.68 -0.26
CA ASP A 167 -9.48 14.03 -0.63
C ASP A 167 -8.90 15.18 0.21
N LYS A 168 -7.65 15.57 -0.04
CA LYS A 168 -6.99 16.68 0.68
C LYS A 168 -7.69 18.03 0.48
N THR A 169 -8.42 18.19 -0.61
CA THR A 169 -9.17 19.43 -0.91
C THR A 169 -10.57 19.43 -0.34
N LYS A 170 -10.93 18.36 0.39
CA LYS A 170 -12.27 18.11 0.96
C LYS A 170 -13.33 17.76 -0.08
N ALA A 171 -12.92 17.43 -1.32
CA ALA A 171 -13.85 16.90 -2.30
C ALA A 171 -14.22 15.45 -1.97
N GLU A 172 -15.50 15.12 -2.11
CA GLU A 172 -16.05 13.80 -1.82
C GLU A 172 -16.27 13.01 -3.11
N TYR A 173 -15.91 11.73 -3.08
CA TYR A 173 -16.08 10.80 -4.20
C TYR A 173 -16.76 9.53 -3.71
N GLN A 174 -17.83 9.13 -4.37
CA GLN A 174 -18.43 7.81 -4.15
C GLN A 174 -17.81 6.80 -5.12
N ILE A 175 -17.22 5.74 -4.57
CA ILE A 175 -16.53 4.68 -5.30
C ILE A 175 -17.33 3.39 -5.18
N SER A 176 -17.69 2.78 -6.33
CA SER A 176 -18.17 1.39 -6.36
C SER A 176 -16.99 0.46 -6.14
N LEU A 177 -17.05 -0.36 -5.12
CA LEU A 177 -15.95 -1.26 -4.74
C LEU A 177 -15.80 -2.46 -5.69
N ASP A 178 -16.85 -2.80 -6.46
CA ASP A 178 -16.77 -3.81 -7.51
C ASP A 178 -15.83 -3.43 -8.67
N ASP A 179 -15.60 -2.12 -8.87
CA ASP A 179 -14.85 -1.60 -10.02
C ASP A 179 -13.36 -1.35 -9.74
N VAL A 180 -12.91 -1.49 -8.50
CA VAL A 180 -11.57 -1.07 -8.07
C VAL A 180 -10.86 -2.15 -7.28
N THR A 181 -9.53 -2.18 -7.39
CA THR A 181 -8.69 -3.03 -6.53
C THR A 181 -8.38 -2.31 -5.24
N PHE A 182 -8.67 -2.94 -4.10
CA PHE A 182 -8.42 -2.37 -2.79
C PHE A 182 -8.13 -3.42 -1.72
N ILE A 183 -7.52 -2.95 -0.62
CA ILE A 183 -7.32 -3.68 0.62
C ILE A 183 -7.92 -2.86 1.75
N LEU A 184 -8.73 -3.48 2.60
CA LEU A 184 -9.17 -2.94 3.88
C LEU A 184 -8.34 -3.57 4.99
N GLN A 185 -7.70 -2.75 5.80
CA GLN A 185 -6.71 -3.15 6.81
C GLN A 185 -7.01 -2.43 8.12
N LYS A 186 -6.71 -3.04 9.28
CA LYS A 186 -6.68 -2.33 10.55
C LYS A 186 -5.66 -1.22 10.51
N LYS A 187 -5.97 -0.06 11.10
CA LYS A 187 -5.01 1.02 11.23
C LYS A 187 -4.03 0.71 12.35
N ALA A 188 -2.75 0.83 12.05
CA ALA A 188 -1.66 0.62 13.01
C ALA A 188 -0.89 1.93 13.25
N ASP A 189 -0.31 2.07 14.42
CA ASP A 189 0.61 3.14 14.76
C ASP A 189 2.02 2.79 14.28
N LEU A 190 2.76 3.77 13.73
CA LEU A 190 4.12 3.53 13.25
C LEU A 190 5.07 3.20 14.41
N ILE A 191 6.00 2.29 14.16
CA ILE A 191 6.91 1.73 15.18
C ILE A 191 7.78 2.81 15.81
N TYR A 192 8.52 3.59 15.03
CA TYR A 192 9.48 4.54 15.58
C TYR A 192 8.83 5.67 16.37
N PRO A 193 7.76 6.32 15.91
CA PRO A 193 7.05 7.31 16.75
C PRO A 193 6.53 6.72 18.06
N THR A 194 6.14 5.43 18.05
CA THR A 194 5.70 4.76 19.28
C THR A 194 6.86 4.49 20.22
N LEU A 195 8.01 4.01 19.71
CA LEU A 195 9.23 3.84 20.52
C LEU A 195 9.71 5.17 21.11
N ASP A 196 9.76 6.27 20.32
CA ASP A 196 10.11 7.61 20.78
C ASP A 196 9.23 8.03 21.96
N ARG A 197 7.92 7.86 21.82
CA ARG A 197 6.93 8.22 22.84
C ARG A 197 7.11 7.38 24.11
N LEU A 198 7.24 6.06 23.99
CA LEU A 198 7.38 5.15 25.13
C LEU A 198 8.69 5.40 25.87
N TYR A 199 9.79 5.57 25.15
CA TYR A 199 11.09 5.83 25.75
C TYR A 199 11.14 7.19 26.48
N SER A 200 10.58 8.23 25.87
CA SER A 200 10.48 9.57 26.50
C SER A 200 9.62 9.55 27.78
N GLN A 201 8.61 8.68 27.83
CA GLN A 201 7.77 8.47 29.01
C GLN A 201 8.35 7.50 30.05
N ARG A 202 9.56 6.98 29.83
CA ARG A 202 10.21 5.94 30.66
C ARG A 202 9.41 4.63 30.79
N LYS A 203 8.58 4.32 29.81
CA LYS A 203 7.82 3.09 29.72
C LYS A 203 8.65 2.00 29.01
N LEU A 204 9.76 1.62 29.66
CA LEU A 204 10.75 0.74 29.05
C LEU A 204 10.21 -0.68 28.78
N ASP A 205 9.35 -1.20 29.65
CA ASP A 205 8.77 -2.54 29.46
C ASP A 205 7.83 -2.58 28.25
N GLU A 206 7.01 -1.53 28.05
CA GLU A 206 6.17 -1.39 26.86
C GLU A 206 7.04 -1.25 25.60
N ALA A 207 8.14 -0.48 25.66
CA ALA A 207 9.09 -0.34 24.55
C ALA A 207 9.80 -1.67 24.20
N LYS A 208 10.15 -2.49 25.19
CA LYS A 208 10.70 -3.84 25.01
C LYS A 208 9.68 -4.74 24.29
N GLN A 209 8.41 -4.69 24.69
CA GLN A 209 7.36 -5.45 24.00
C GLN A 209 7.24 -5.07 22.51
N VAL A 210 7.36 -3.78 22.17
CA VAL A 210 7.36 -3.34 20.77
C VAL A 210 8.48 -4.02 19.98
N ILE A 211 9.69 -4.07 20.53
CA ILE A 211 10.85 -4.73 19.90
C ILE A 211 10.58 -6.22 19.70
N THR A 212 10.08 -6.89 20.73
CA THR A 212 9.71 -8.31 20.65
C THR A 212 8.66 -8.55 19.57
N HIS A 213 7.61 -7.75 19.51
CA HIS A 213 6.55 -7.90 18.52
C HIS A 213 7.04 -7.75 17.08
N ILE A 214 8.00 -6.84 16.82
CA ILE A 214 8.60 -6.67 15.49
C ILE A 214 9.39 -7.92 15.09
N ILE A 215 10.24 -8.41 15.99
CA ILE A 215 11.06 -9.62 15.75
C ILE A 215 10.16 -10.83 15.50
N LEU A 216 9.13 -11.02 16.33
CA LEU A 216 8.16 -12.10 16.17
C LEU A 216 7.35 -11.99 14.88
N LEU A 217 6.95 -10.80 14.47
CA LEU A 217 6.25 -10.58 13.21
C LEU A 217 7.08 -11.05 12.01
N ILE A 218 8.34 -10.61 11.93
CA ILE A 218 9.22 -10.97 10.81
C ILE A 218 9.48 -12.49 10.85
N THR A 219 9.71 -13.05 12.03
CA THR A 219 9.90 -14.50 12.22
C THR A 219 8.66 -15.29 11.77
N SER A 220 7.45 -14.84 12.14
CA SER A 220 6.19 -15.48 11.74
C SER A 220 6.01 -15.47 10.22
N CYS A 221 6.28 -14.32 9.55
CA CYS A 221 6.24 -14.25 8.09
C CYS A 221 7.21 -15.26 7.47
N CYS A 222 8.45 -15.33 7.96
CA CYS A 222 9.44 -16.29 7.47
C CYS A 222 9.02 -17.74 7.67
N GLN A 223 8.52 -18.09 8.86
CA GLN A 223 8.04 -19.45 9.16
C GLN A 223 6.85 -19.85 8.27
N LYS A 224 6.02 -18.88 7.85
CA LYS A 224 4.95 -19.08 6.87
C LYS A 224 5.48 -19.12 5.43
N GLY A 225 6.78 -18.91 5.21
CA GLY A 225 7.43 -18.95 3.89
C GLY A 225 7.28 -17.65 3.09
N PHE A 226 7.27 -16.51 3.77
CA PHE A 226 7.18 -15.19 3.12
C PHE A 226 8.33 -14.29 3.56
N ILE A 227 8.83 -13.49 2.61
CA ILE A 227 9.81 -12.43 2.84
C ILE A 227 9.27 -11.10 2.28
N ASP A 228 9.73 -10.00 2.84
CA ASP A 228 9.46 -8.64 2.34
C ASP A 228 10.61 -8.20 1.43
N GLU A 229 10.32 -7.81 0.18
CA GLU A 229 11.32 -7.26 -0.76
C GLU A 229 11.58 -5.76 -0.58
N ASP A 230 10.75 -5.02 0.19
CA ASP A 230 10.97 -3.60 0.56
C ASP A 230 10.98 -3.41 2.09
N PRO A 231 11.96 -3.96 2.82
CA PRO A 231 11.95 -4.08 4.27
C PRO A 231 12.27 -2.76 4.99
N VAL A 232 11.45 -1.74 4.81
CA VAL A 232 11.65 -0.44 5.45
C VAL A 232 10.81 -0.34 6.72
N LEU A 233 11.38 -0.74 7.87
CA LEU A 233 10.69 -0.73 9.18
C LEU A 233 10.02 0.61 9.50
N LYS A 234 10.62 1.73 9.13
CA LYS A 234 10.13 3.08 9.43
C LYS A 234 8.73 3.37 8.87
N ARG A 235 8.33 2.73 7.76
CA ARG A 235 7.09 3.06 7.05
C ARG A 235 6.20 1.85 6.74
N ASN A 236 6.79 0.65 6.72
CA ASN A 236 6.08 -0.54 6.28
C ASN A 236 5.60 -1.41 7.44
N TYR A 237 5.95 -1.04 8.69
CA TYR A 237 5.60 -1.78 9.90
C TYR A 237 4.90 -0.89 10.91
N GLY A 238 3.93 -1.43 11.60
CA GLY A 238 3.17 -0.73 12.62
C GLY A 238 2.72 -1.63 13.75
N LEU A 239 2.13 -1.01 14.76
CA LEU A 239 1.64 -1.67 15.96
C LEU A 239 0.13 -1.55 16.02
N LEU A 240 -0.52 -2.68 16.24
CA LEU A 240 -1.84 -2.78 16.86
C LEU A 240 -1.66 -2.86 18.38
N GLU A 241 -2.75 -2.94 19.12
CA GLU A 241 -2.69 -2.94 20.59
C GLU A 241 -1.77 -4.04 21.16
N ASP A 242 -1.80 -5.23 20.58
CA ASP A 242 -1.20 -6.45 21.11
C ASP A 242 -0.09 -7.05 20.24
N ARG A 243 0.16 -6.50 19.06
CA ARG A 243 1.15 -7.05 18.12
C ARG A 243 1.63 -6.06 17.07
N ALA A 244 2.77 -6.36 16.46
CA ALA A 244 3.20 -5.68 15.23
C ALA A 244 2.49 -6.25 14.00
N ILE A 245 2.31 -5.42 12.98
CA ILE A 245 1.81 -5.82 11.67
C ILE A 245 2.63 -5.22 10.54
N HIS A 246 2.63 -5.90 9.39
CA HIS A 246 3.14 -5.38 8.14
C HIS A 246 2.10 -4.47 7.48
N ILE A 247 2.39 -3.17 7.41
CA ILE A 247 1.46 -2.18 6.86
C ILE A 247 1.44 -2.25 5.33
N ASP A 248 2.60 -2.25 4.66
CA ASP A 248 2.68 -2.31 3.20
C ASP A 248 2.78 -3.75 2.70
N VAL A 249 1.70 -4.27 2.19
CA VAL A 249 1.57 -5.68 1.78
C VAL A 249 1.81 -5.90 0.28
N GLY A 250 2.40 -4.93 -0.43
CA GLY A 250 2.57 -4.99 -1.88
C GLY A 250 3.79 -5.79 -2.35
N ASP A 251 4.74 -6.07 -1.49
CA ASP A 251 6.04 -6.65 -1.82
C ASP A 251 6.39 -7.89 -0.99
N LEU A 252 5.38 -8.54 -0.38
CA LEU A 252 5.51 -9.83 0.30
C LEU A 252 5.52 -10.95 -0.73
N ILE A 253 6.60 -11.73 -0.80
CA ILE A 253 6.77 -12.81 -1.76
C ILE A 253 7.00 -14.15 -1.08
N LYS A 254 6.53 -15.23 -1.73
CA LYS A 254 6.77 -16.60 -1.26
C LYS A 254 8.22 -17.00 -1.43
N ASN A 255 8.80 -17.55 -0.37
CA ASN A 255 10.13 -18.16 -0.35
C ASN A 255 10.12 -19.35 0.62
N GLU A 256 9.90 -20.54 0.11
CA GLU A 256 9.82 -21.75 0.94
C GLU A 256 11.11 -22.06 1.70
N LYS A 257 12.27 -21.64 1.19
CA LYS A 257 13.57 -21.88 1.84
C LYS A 257 13.72 -21.07 3.13
N ILE A 258 13.00 -19.95 3.25
CA ILE A 258 13.09 -19.08 4.43
C ILE A 258 12.50 -19.72 5.68
N ARG A 259 11.70 -20.79 5.56
CA ARG A 259 11.05 -21.46 6.70
C ARG A 259 12.03 -22.09 7.67
N LEU A 260 13.23 -22.40 7.22
CA LEU A 260 14.24 -23.10 8.02
C LEU A 260 14.99 -22.11 8.93
N PRO A 261 15.24 -22.46 10.22
CA PRO A 261 15.93 -21.58 11.17
C PRO A 261 17.27 -21.04 10.66
N GLU A 262 18.07 -21.88 10.00
CA GLU A 262 19.35 -21.49 9.40
C GLU A 262 19.21 -20.38 8.35
N ASN A 263 18.02 -20.18 7.76
CA ASN A 263 17.76 -19.15 6.75
C ASN A 263 17.04 -17.93 7.36
N TYR A 264 16.02 -18.14 8.22
CA TYR A 264 15.28 -17.00 8.74
C TYR A 264 16.00 -16.25 9.86
N ILE A 265 16.79 -16.89 10.69
CA ILE A 265 17.51 -16.19 11.77
C ILE A 265 18.46 -15.12 11.21
N PRO A 266 19.33 -15.41 10.22
CA PRO A 266 20.13 -14.38 9.56
C PRO A 266 19.26 -13.29 8.89
N HIS A 267 18.15 -13.69 8.27
CA HIS A 267 17.25 -12.75 7.61
C HIS A 267 16.57 -11.80 8.60
N VAL A 268 16.09 -12.27 9.75
CA VAL A 268 15.53 -11.44 10.82
C VAL A 268 16.58 -10.43 11.30
N LYS A 269 17.85 -10.87 11.50
CA LYS A 269 18.95 -9.97 11.89
C LYS A 269 19.22 -8.88 10.84
N GLU A 270 19.19 -9.24 9.56
CA GLU A 270 19.35 -8.29 8.45
C GLU A 270 18.19 -7.29 8.44
N MET A 271 16.95 -7.75 8.46
CA MET A 271 15.73 -6.95 8.44
C MET A 271 15.64 -5.96 9.60
N THR A 272 16.12 -6.35 10.78
CA THR A 272 16.11 -5.53 11.99
C THR A 272 17.42 -4.78 12.24
N GLY A 273 18.37 -4.80 11.30
CA GLY A 273 19.67 -4.16 11.43
C GLY A 273 19.59 -2.64 11.67
N ASP A 274 18.73 -1.96 10.93
CA ASP A 274 18.48 -0.51 11.13
C ASP A 274 17.84 -0.22 12.49
N LEU A 275 16.92 -1.07 12.95
CA LEU A 275 16.34 -0.96 14.28
C LEU A 275 17.44 -1.12 15.35
N ARG A 276 18.27 -2.16 15.26
CA ARG A 276 19.38 -2.38 16.18
C ARG A 276 20.29 -1.15 16.28
N LYS A 277 20.68 -0.58 15.13
CA LYS A 277 21.49 0.63 15.10
C LYS A 277 20.80 1.82 15.77
N GLN A 278 19.52 2.01 15.53
CA GLN A 278 18.75 3.07 16.16
C GLN A 278 18.61 2.86 17.67
N LEU A 279 18.47 1.61 18.14
CA LEU A 279 18.49 1.29 19.57
C LEU A 279 19.83 1.66 20.21
N GLU A 280 20.94 1.32 19.55
CA GLU A 280 22.30 1.67 20.01
C GLU A 280 22.50 3.20 20.11
N ASP A 281 22.03 3.94 19.11
CA ASP A 281 22.24 5.39 19.03
C ASP A 281 21.29 6.19 19.96
N LEU A 282 20.01 5.77 20.07
CA LEU A 282 18.94 6.59 20.69
C LEU A 282 18.30 5.95 21.93
N TYR A 283 18.33 4.62 22.07
CA TYR A 283 17.62 3.91 23.14
C TYR A 283 18.48 2.78 23.76
N PRO A 284 19.68 3.10 24.28
CA PRO A 284 20.66 2.08 24.72
C PRO A 284 20.09 1.10 25.76
N ASP A 285 19.17 1.56 26.62
CA ASP A 285 18.51 0.72 27.64
C ASP A 285 17.66 -0.42 27.03
N LEU A 286 17.37 -0.38 25.73
CA LEU A 286 16.58 -1.38 25.00
C LEU A 286 17.43 -2.36 24.19
N LEU A 287 18.71 -2.06 23.98
CA LEU A 287 19.60 -2.82 23.10
C LEU A 287 19.85 -4.26 23.62
N GLU A 288 20.02 -4.41 24.93
CA GLU A 288 20.21 -5.73 25.55
C GLU A 288 19.01 -6.63 25.28
N HIS A 289 17.79 -6.12 25.51
CA HIS A 289 16.56 -6.87 25.24
C HIS A 289 16.42 -7.28 23.78
N TYR A 290 16.79 -6.40 22.83
CA TYR A 290 16.82 -6.74 21.40
C TYR A 290 17.76 -7.93 21.15
N ASN A 291 19.00 -7.87 21.68
CA ASN A 291 20.00 -8.91 21.48
C ASN A 291 19.54 -10.25 22.08
N GLU A 292 18.97 -10.24 23.27
CA GLU A 292 18.40 -11.44 23.91
C GLU A 292 17.27 -12.04 23.08
N THR A 293 16.33 -11.20 22.61
CA THR A 293 15.19 -11.64 21.81
C THR A 293 15.64 -12.28 20.49
N VAL A 294 16.60 -11.67 19.78
CA VAL A 294 17.11 -12.21 18.53
C VAL A 294 17.93 -13.48 18.73
N ASN A 295 18.65 -13.60 19.86
CA ASN A 295 19.44 -14.80 20.16
C ASN A 295 18.58 -15.98 20.66
N SER A 296 17.33 -15.73 21.05
CA SER A 296 16.37 -16.78 21.48
C SER A 296 15.60 -17.41 20.32
N LEU A 297 15.76 -16.91 19.06
CA LEU A 297 15.13 -17.46 17.86
C LEU A 297 15.78 -18.80 17.47
#